data_e4199ad5e036d42da0b2bac9079760c1
#
_entry.id   e4199ad5e036d42da0b2bac9079760c1
#
_cell.length_a   1.000
_cell.length_b   1.000
_cell.length_c   1.000
_cell.angle_alpha   90.00
_cell.angle_beta   90.00
_cell.angle_gamma   90.00
#
_symmetry.space_group_name_H-M   'P 1'
#
loop_
_entity.id
_entity.type
_entity.pdbx_description
1 polymer ?
#
loop_
_entity_poly.entity_id
_entity_poly.type
_entity_poly.pdbx_seq_one_letter_code
_entity_poly.pdbx_strand_id
1 'polypeptide(L)' 'MLDAVTVGKVIQRFREEKGLSQEVLSGFADIGRTHLSAIERGTRKPTLDTFYKIGEALEVRPSVLLAAIEDEIKRSS' A
#
# COMPACT_ATOMS: atom_id res chain seq x y z
N MET A 1 -0.33 12.07 -11.46
CA MET A 1 -0.67 12.15 -10.04
C MET A 1 -1.05 10.78 -9.52
N LEU A 2 -0.67 10.49 -8.27
CA LEU A 2 -0.99 9.21 -7.64
C LEU A 2 -2.39 9.28 -7.04
N ASP A 3 -3.35 8.57 -7.63
CA ASP A 3 -4.69 8.58 -7.09
C ASP A 3 -4.83 7.54 -5.96
N ALA A 4 -5.64 7.88 -4.96
CA ALA A 4 -5.74 7.08 -3.75
C ALA A 4 -6.25 5.66 -4.01
N VAL A 5 -7.16 5.51 -4.96
CA VAL A 5 -7.76 4.20 -5.26
C VAL A 5 -6.71 3.26 -5.83
N THR A 6 -5.91 3.74 -6.80
CA THR A 6 -4.85 2.92 -7.41
C THR A 6 -3.78 2.56 -6.38
N VAL A 7 -3.37 3.53 -5.55
CA VAL A 7 -2.39 3.29 -4.49
C VAL A 7 -2.90 2.19 -3.55
N GLY A 8 -4.14 2.30 -3.11
CA GLY A 8 -4.73 1.32 -2.20
C GLY A 8 -4.83 -0.08 -2.79
N LYS A 9 -5.23 -0.16 -4.07
CA LYS A 9 -5.35 -1.46 -4.75
C LYS A 9 -4.01 -2.16 -4.88
N VAL A 10 -2.95 -1.41 -5.20
CA VAL A 10 -1.63 -2.01 -5.35
C VAL A 10 -1.12 -2.51 -3.99
N ILE A 11 -1.29 -1.71 -2.94
CA ILE A 11 -0.89 -2.14 -1.59
C ILE A 11 -1.65 -3.40 -1.19
N GLN A 12 -2.96 -3.42 -1.42
CA GLN A 12 -3.78 -4.59 -1.10
C GLN A 12 -3.31 -5.82 -1.88
N ARG A 13 -3.00 -5.66 -3.16
CA ARG A 13 -2.52 -6.78 -3.99
C ARG A 13 -1.21 -7.36 -3.43
N PHE A 14 -0.26 -6.49 -3.09
CA PHE A 14 1.01 -6.95 -2.52
C PHE A 14 0.79 -7.68 -1.20
N ARG A 15 -0.11 -7.13 -0.35
CA ARG A 15 -0.44 -7.76 0.92
C ARG A 15 -1.03 -9.16 0.72
N GLU A 16 -1.98 -9.27 -0.19
CA GLU A 16 -2.65 -10.56 -0.45
C GLU A 16 -1.69 -11.58 -1.05
N GLU A 17 -0.80 -11.13 -1.93
CA GLU A 17 0.21 -12.01 -2.51
C GLU A 17 1.19 -12.55 -1.46
N LYS A 18 1.41 -11.78 -0.40
CA LYS A 18 2.24 -12.23 0.72
C LYS A 18 1.45 -13.08 1.72
N GLY A 19 0.14 -13.22 1.54
CA GLY A 19 -0.70 -14.00 2.44
C GLY A 19 -0.93 -13.31 3.78
N LEU A 20 -0.82 -12.00 3.86
CA LEU A 20 -0.95 -11.26 5.12
C LEU A 20 -2.35 -10.69 5.27
N SER A 21 -2.87 -10.72 6.50
CA SER A 21 -4.11 -10.00 6.83
C SER A 21 -3.80 -8.52 7.02
N GLN A 22 -4.84 -7.69 7.00
CA GLN A 22 -4.67 -6.27 7.32
C GLN A 22 -4.14 -6.09 8.74
N GLU A 23 -4.62 -6.91 9.68
CA GLU A 23 -4.17 -6.82 11.05
C GLU A 23 -2.67 -7.08 11.17
N VAL A 24 -2.18 -8.12 10.50
CA VAL A 24 -0.77 -8.46 10.55
C VAL A 24 0.07 -7.39 9.87
N LEU A 25 -0.32 -6.94 8.67
CA LEU A 25 0.46 -5.93 7.98
C LEU A 25 0.49 -4.61 8.75
N SER A 26 -0.65 -4.18 9.29
CA SER A 26 -0.70 -2.92 10.03
C SER A 26 0.19 -3.00 11.27
N GLY A 27 0.25 -4.18 11.92
CA GLY A 27 1.14 -4.38 13.06
C GLY A 27 2.61 -4.26 12.67
N PHE A 28 3.01 -4.90 11.57
CA PHE A 28 4.39 -4.81 11.08
C PHE A 28 4.75 -3.39 10.66
N ALA A 29 3.81 -2.67 10.06
CA ALA A 29 4.05 -1.30 9.60
C ALA A 29 3.91 -0.27 10.71
N ASP A 30 3.49 -0.69 11.89
CA ASP A 30 3.27 0.20 13.03
C ASP A 30 2.28 1.31 12.69
N ILE A 31 1.17 0.94 12.06
CA ILE A 31 0.06 1.86 11.80
C ILE A 31 -1.24 1.18 12.27
N GLY A 32 -2.28 1.97 12.47
CA GLY A 32 -3.55 1.40 12.89
C GLY A 32 -4.18 0.58 11.78
N ARG A 33 -4.87 -0.52 12.14
CA ARG A 33 -5.57 -1.34 11.16
C ARG A 33 -6.63 -0.53 10.42
N THR A 34 -7.33 0.36 11.12
CA THR A 34 -8.33 1.23 10.50
C THR A 34 -7.68 2.15 9.47
N HIS A 35 -6.47 2.64 9.77
CA HIS A 35 -5.73 3.49 8.84
C HIS A 35 -5.34 2.70 7.59
N LEU A 36 -4.81 1.49 7.75
CA LEU A 36 -4.47 0.64 6.60
C LEU A 36 -5.71 0.32 5.78
N SER A 37 -6.83 0.01 6.43
CA SER A 37 -8.06 -0.28 5.74
C SER A 37 -8.52 0.91 4.88
N ALA A 38 -8.43 2.14 5.42
CA ALA A 38 -8.78 3.35 4.68
C ALA A 38 -7.88 3.54 3.47
N ILE A 39 -6.58 3.27 3.63
CA ILE A 39 -5.62 3.36 2.52
C ILE A 39 -5.98 2.36 1.42
N GLU A 40 -6.26 1.11 1.79
CA GLU A 40 -6.59 0.08 0.80
C GLU A 40 -7.91 0.36 0.09
N ARG A 41 -8.86 0.99 0.78
CA ARG A 41 -10.13 1.37 0.15
C ARG A 41 -10.02 2.61 -0.74
N GLY A 42 -8.90 3.31 -0.67
CA GLY A 42 -8.70 4.51 -1.47
C GLY A 42 -9.35 5.76 -0.89
N THR A 43 -9.74 5.73 0.40
CA THR A 43 -10.31 6.90 1.05
C THR A 43 -9.26 7.78 1.70
N ARG A 44 -8.03 7.30 1.82
CA ARG A 44 -6.90 8.07 2.34
C ARG A 44 -5.65 7.71 1.58
N LYS A 45 -4.81 8.71 1.31
CA LYS A 45 -3.47 8.47 0.78
C LYS A 45 -2.51 8.35 1.96
N PRO A 46 -1.56 7.42 1.91
CA PRO A 46 -0.53 7.38 2.95
C PRO A 46 0.40 8.57 2.80
N THR A 47 0.93 9.05 3.92
CA THR A 47 2.07 9.96 3.86
C THR A 47 3.26 9.18 3.31
N LEU A 48 4.31 9.90 2.92
CA LEU A 48 5.51 9.22 2.42
C LEU A 48 6.10 8.30 3.48
N ASP A 49 6.14 8.74 4.74
CA ASP A 49 6.63 7.90 5.84
C ASP A 49 5.79 6.65 6.01
N THR A 50 4.47 6.77 5.99
CA THR A 50 3.58 5.62 6.11
C THR A 50 3.76 4.67 4.94
N PHE A 51 3.91 5.21 3.73
CA PHE A 51 4.15 4.41 2.54
C PHE A 51 5.45 3.61 2.67
N TYR A 52 6.51 4.26 3.15
CA TYR A 52 7.80 3.62 3.36
C TYR A 52 7.68 2.48 4.37
N LYS A 53 6.97 2.71 5.49
CA LYS A 53 6.73 1.67 6.50
C LYS A 53 5.97 0.49 5.94
N ILE A 54 4.96 0.74 5.10
CA ILE A 54 4.18 -0.32 4.48
C ILE A 54 5.08 -1.16 3.55
N GLY A 55 5.92 -0.52 2.76
CA GLY A 55 6.85 -1.23 1.89
C GLY A 55 7.79 -2.12 2.67
N GLU A 56 8.37 -1.59 3.74
CA GLU A 56 9.26 -2.38 4.60
C GLU A 56 8.52 -3.56 5.23
N ALA A 57 7.29 -3.34 5.70
CA ALA A 57 6.49 -4.40 6.31
C ALA A 57 6.14 -5.50 5.30
N LEU A 58 5.99 -5.15 4.03
CA LEU A 58 5.78 -6.10 2.95
C LEU A 58 7.06 -6.75 2.48
N GLU A 59 8.20 -6.35 3.03
CA GLU A 59 9.52 -6.84 2.66
C GLU A 59 9.83 -6.58 1.18
N VAL A 60 9.36 -5.43 0.69
CA VAL A 60 9.72 -4.96 -0.64
C VAL A 60 10.31 -3.56 -0.50
N ARG A 61 11.17 -3.21 -1.43
CA ARG A 61 11.69 -1.84 -1.44
C ARG A 61 10.53 -0.90 -1.74
N PRO A 62 10.37 0.18 -0.97
CA PRO A 62 9.31 1.15 -1.27
C PRO A 62 9.35 1.66 -2.71
N SER A 63 10.55 1.75 -3.31
CA SER A 63 10.67 2.13 -4.72
C SER A 63 10.03 1.10 -5.65
N VAL A 64 10.08 -0.19 -5.29
CA VAL A 64 9.44 -1.24 -6.08
C VAL A 64 7.92 -1.13 -5.97
N LEU A 65 7.43 -0.86 -4.76
CA LEU A 65 6.00 -0.65 -4.55
C LEU A 65 5.50 0.56 -5.34
N LEU A 66 6.27 1.65 -5.33
CA LEU A 66 5.91 2.85 -6.08
C LEU A 66 5.93 2.57 -7.59
N ALA A 67 6.92 1.81 -8.08
CA ALA A 67 6.98 1.45 -9.50
C ALA A 67 5.73 0.66 -9.92
N ALA A 68 5.25 -0.25 -9.06
CA ALA A 68 4.04 -1.00 -9.35
C ALA A 68 2.83 -0.08 -9.45
N ILE A 69 2.76 0.95 -8.60
CA ILE A 69 1.69 1.94 -8.66
C ILE A 69 1.78 2.72 -9.97
N GLU A 70 2.98 3.14 -10.36
CA GLU A 70 3.17 3.86 -11.61
C GLU A 70 2.73 3.02 -12.81
N ASP A 71 3.08 1.73 -12.81
CA ASP A 71 2.71 0.83 -13.90
C ASP A 71 1.19 0.69 -13.98
N GLU A 72 0.54 0.60 -12.83
CA GLU A 72 -0.92 0.47 -12.80
C GLU A 72 -1.61 1.73 -13.33
N ILE A 73 -1.09 2.90 -12.98
CA ILE A 73 -1.61 4.17 -13.47
C ILE A 73 -1.48 4.25 -14.99
N LYS A 74 -0.32 3.87 -15.51
CA LYS A 74 -0.08 3.91 -16.97
C LYS A 74 -1.00 2.94 -17.70
N ARG A 75 -1.24 1.77 -17.11
CA ARG A 75 -2.11 0.77 -17.73
C ARG A 75 -3.54 1.25 -17.80
N SER A 76 -3.98 2.07 -16.85
CA SER A 76 -5.36 2.56 -16.75
C SER A 76 -5.62 3.79 -17.60
N SER A 77 -4.58 4.41 -18.15
CA SER A 77 -4.75 5.65 -18.94
C SER A 77 -5.03 5.39 -20.42
#